data_fa891e0af67bd1d05b4b3da61ad5a9b6
#
_entry.id   fa891e0af67bd1d05b4b3da61ad5a9b6
#
_cell.length_a   1.000
_cell.length_b   1.000
_cell.length_c   1.000
_cell.angle_alpha   90.00
_cell.angle_beta   90.00
_cell.angle_gamma   90.00
#
_symmetry.space_group_name_H-M   'P 1'
#
loop_
_entity.id
_entity.type
_entity.pdbx_description
1 polymer ?
#
loop_
_entity_poly.entity_id
_entity_poly.type
_entity_poly.pdbx_seq_one_letter_code
_entity_poly.pdbx_strand_id
1 'polypeptide(L)'
;DTLYPPHYYNIMMKQLLKPNVSCVSSLWSYFPDKNHGKFGLAVFELCRDLFLWIQHFNRPELSVRGLVFAYNIEYARNEEYRVDIIRGEDGSMALALKKYGKIAFVYNRRARAITGYGTLSDESLWDSFLKRLKIQGKGITRIFHKTNHYTDSEDNLVK
;
A
#
# COMPACT_ATOMS: atom_id res chain seq x y z
N ASP A 1 11.78 -1.28 -10.07
CA ASP A 1 12.11 -2.65 -10.43
C ASP A 1 11.28 -3.64 -9.64
N THR A 2 10.10 -3.95 -10.20
CA THR A 2 9.14 -4.85 -9.57
C THR A 2 8.84 -6.00 -10.52
N LEU A 3 8.94 -7.24 -10.01
CA LEU A 3 8.55 -8.44 -10.71
C LEU A 3 7.12 -8.83 -10.31
N TYR A 4 6.29 -9.04 -11.32
CA TYR A 4 4.94 -9.54 -11.14
C TYR A 4 4.87 -11.02 -11.52
N PRO A 5 4.33 -11.90 -10.64
CA PRO A 5 4.18 -13.31 -10.98
C PRO A 5 3.22 -13.51 -12.18
N PRO A 6 3.31 -14.61 -12.92
CA PRO A 6 2.50 -14.85 -14.13
C PRO A 6 0.99 -14.72 -13.93
N HIS A 7 0.50 -15.04 -12.74
CA HIS A 7 -0.93 -14.97 -12.42
C HIS A 7 -1.37 -13.64 -11.80
N TYR A 8 -0.43 -12.70 -11.59
CA TYR A 8 -0.70 -11.43 -10.90
C TYR A 8 -1.85 -10.66 -11.54
N TYR A 9 -1.72 -10.37 -12.82
CA TYR A 9 -2.71 -9.61 -13.57
C TYR A 9 -4.11 -10.24 -13.50
N ASN A 10 -4.21 -11.54 -13.78
CA ASN A 10 -5.50 -12.24 -13.79
C ASN A 10 -6.17 -12.22 -12.42
N ILE A 11 -5.41 -12.36 -11.32
CA ILE A 11 -5.95 -12.33 -9.97
C ILE A 11 -6.42 -10.92 -9.61
N MET A 12 -5.62 -9.90 -9.94
CA MET A 12 -5.97 -8.50 -9.69
C MET A 12 -7.23 -8.10 -10.48
N MET A 13 -7.29 -8.43 -11.77
CA MET A 13 -8.45 -8.14 -12.64
C MET A 13 -9.71 -8.88 -12.18
N LYS A 14 -9.59 -10.16 -11.82
CA LYS A 14 -10.72 -10.92 -11.26
C LYS A 14 -11.31 -10.26 -10.02
N GLN A 15 -10.48 -9.61 -9.21
CA GLN A 15 -10.95 -8.92 -8.02
C GLN A 15 -11.53 -7.54 -8.37
N LEU A 16 -10.88 -6.80 -9.29
CA LEU A 16 -11.30 -5.47 -9.72
C LEU A 16 -12.67 -5.50 -10.44
N LEU A 17 -12.93 -6.56 -11.21
CA LEU A 17 -14.18 -6.73 -11.96
C LEU A 17 -15.36 -7.18 -11.10
N LYS A 18 -15.17 -7.38 -9.79
CA LYS A 18 -16.30 -7.68 -8.91
C LYS A 18 -17.21 -6.47 -8.73
N PRO A 19 -18.52 -6.70 -8.54
CA PRO A 19 -19.46 -5.61 -8.27
C PRO A 19 -19.02 -4.74 -7.09
N ASN A 20 -19.19 -3.44 -7.23
CA ASN A 20 -18.87 -2.45 -6.20
C ASN A 20 -17.39 -2.38 -5.78
N VAL A 21 -16.45 -2.78 -6.64
CA VAL A 21 -15.01 -2.60 -6.43
C VAL A 21 -14.52 -1.48 -7.36
N SER A 22 -13.94 -0.44 -6.80
CA SER A 22 -13.37 0.68 -7.56
C SER A 22 -11.87 0.53 -7.79
N CYS A 23 -11.18 -0.06 -6.83
CA CYS A 23 -9.76 -0.31 -6.92
C CYS A 23 -9.33 -1.51 -6.08
N VAL A 24 -8.15 -2.04 -6.37
CA VAL A 24 -7.60 -3.22 -5.71
C VAL A 24 -6.11 -3.04 -5.45
N SER A 25 -5.65 -3.53 -4.31
CA SER A 25 -4.24 -3.61 -3.96
C SER A 25 -3.88 -5.04 -3.55
N SER A 26 -2.60 -5.38 -3.53
CA SER A 26 -2.13 -6.69 -3.11
C SER A 26 -0.93 -6.60 -2.18
N LEU A 27 -0.47 -7.73 -1.69
CA LEU A 27 0.77 -7.86 -0.94
C LEU A 27 1.98 -7.83 -1.89
N TRP A 28 3.14 -7.50 -1.34
CA TRP A 28 4.42 -7.59 -2.03
C TRP A 28 5.48 -8.21 -1.13
N SER A 29 6.58 -8.64 -1.73
CA SER A 29 7.78 -9.18 -1.07
C SER A 29 9.01 -8.42 -1.54
N TYR A 30 10.08 -8.54 -0.77
CA TYR A 30 11.39 -8.04 -1.16
C TYR A 30 12.30 -9.19 -1.62
N PHE A 31 13.22 -8.90 -2.54
CA PHE A 31 14.29 -9.82 -2.88
C PHE A 31 15.22 -9.99 -1.67
N PRO A 32 15.52 -11.24 -1.25
CA PRO A 32 16.59 -11.45 -0.27
C PRO A 32 17.92 -10.97 -0.85
N ASP A 33 18.72 -10.29 -0.04
CA ASP A 33 20.06 -9.87 -0.40
C ASP A 33 21.08 -10.28 0.68
N LYS A 34 22.35 -9.84 0.52
CA LYS A 34 23.41 -10.17 1.47
C LYS A 34 23.17 -9.58 2.86
N ASN A 35 22.50 -8.44 2.94
CA ASN A 35 22.25 -7.72 4.18
C ASN A 35 20.93 -8.15 4.84
N HIS A 36 20.03 -8.76 4.06
CA HIS A 36 18.68 -9.13 4.49
C HIS A 36 18.44 -10.62 4.29
N GLY A 37 18.79 -11.39 5.31
CA GLY A 37 18.61 -12.84 5.29
C GLY A 37 17.15 -13.27 5.15
N LYS A 38 16.91 -14.40 4.47
CA LYS A 38 15.56 -14.93 4.15
C LYS A 38 14.65 -15.04 5.38
N PHE A 39 15.17 -15.45 6.52
CA PHE A 39 14.38 -15.62 7.74
C PHE A 39 13.91 -14.28 8.31
N GLY A 40 14.84 -13.32 8.48
CA GLY A 40 14.50 -11.97 8.97
C GLY A 40 13.49 -11.27 8.06
N LEU A 41 13.66 -11.44 6.75
CA LEU A 41 12.73 -10.91 5.75
C LEU A 41 11.33 -11.54 5.87
N ALA A 42 11.25 -12.87 6.04
CA ALA A 42 9.97 -13.55 6.20
C ALA A 42 9.21 -13.09 7.45
N VAL A 43 9.91 -12.90 8.57
CA VAL A 43 9.31 -12.38 9.81
C VAL A 43 8.84 -10.94 9.61
N PHE A 44 9.68 -10.10 9.00
CA PHE A 44 9.31 -8.71 8.67
C PHE A 44 8.06 -8.66 7.80
N GLU A 45 8.00 -9.45 6.74
CA GLU A 45 6.86 -9.50 5.82
C GLU A 45 5.59 -9.96 6.53
N LEU A 46 5.68 -10.94 7.41
CA LEU A 46 4.55 -11.42 8.20
C LEU A 46 3.98 -10.30 9.09
N CYS A 47 4.84 -9.59 9.82
CA CYS A 47 4.44 -8.47 10.67
C CYS A 47 3.80 -7.34 9.86
N ARG A 48 4.40 -7.00 8.71
CA ARG A 48 3.87 -5.99 7.79
C ARG A 48 2.51 -6.39 7.23
N ASP A 49 2.38 -7.64 6.78
CA ASP A 49 1.15 -8.15 6.17
C ASP A 49 0.00 -8.16 7.18
N LEU A 50 0.28 -8.54 8.43
CA LEU A 50 -0.69 -8.46 9.53
C LEU A 50 -1.11 -7.00 9.79
N PHE A 51 -0.15 -6.09 9.79
CA PHE A 51 -0.44 -4.68 9.98
C PHE A 51 -1.31 -4.10 8.84
N LEU A 52 -0.98 -4.43 7.59
CA LEU A 52 -1.79 -4.04 6.42
C LEU A 52 -3.20 -4.63 6.48
N TRP A 53 -3.34 -5.87 6.97
CA TRP A 53 -4.63 -6.50 7.17
C TRP A 53 -5.48 -5.73 8.18
N ILE A 54 -4.91 -5.36 9.33
CA ILE A 54 -5.60 -4.54 10.34
C ILE A 54 -5.98 -3.17 9.77
N GLN A 55 -5.07 -2.51 9.06
CA GLN A 55 -5.34 -1.22 8.42
C GLN A 55 -6.50 -1.31 7.42
N HIS A 56 -6.54 -2.39 6.65
CA HIS A 56 -7.56 -2.57 5.62
C HIS A 56 -8.98 -2.59 6.18
N PHE A 57 -9.19 -3.09 7.38
CA PHE A 57 -10.52 -3.10 8.01
C PHE A 57 -11.02 -1.69 8.33
N ASN A 58 -10.17 -0.85 8.86
CA ASN A 58 -10.58 0.47 9.35
C ASN A 58 -10.37 1.56 8.29
N ARG A 59 -9.23 1.52 7.61
CA ARG A 59 -8.81 2.52 6.64
C ARG A 59 -8.12 1.85 5.44
N PRO A 60 -8.88 1.24 4.53
CA PRO A 60 -8.33 0.47 3.41
C PRO A 60 -7.43 1.31 2.49
N GLU A 61 -7.66 2.62 2.38
CA GLU A 61 -6.83 3.54 1.60
C GLU A 61 -5.39 3.60 2.11
N LEU A 62 -5.14 3.40 3.40
CA LEU A 62 -3.79 3.37 3.98
C LEU A 62 -3.00 2.10 3.62
N SER A 63 -3.69 1.02 3.23
CA SER A 63 -3.04 -0.23 2.83
C SER A 63 -2.59 -0.25 1.37
N VAL A 64 -2.98 0.76 0.59
CA VAL A 64 -2.63 0.86 -0.83
C VAL A 64 -1.17 1.27 -1.01
N ARG A 65 -0.52 0.70 -2.05
CA ARG A 65 0.84 1.07 -2.50
C ARG A 65 0.89 1.02 -4.01
N GLY A 66 1.49 2.02 -4.64
CA GLY A 66 1.53 2.19 -6.09
C GLY A 66 2.05 0.99 -6.85
N LEU A 67 3.07 0.33 -6.30
CA LEU A 67 3.65 -0.87 -6.95
C LEU A 67 2.68 -2.07 -7.07
N VAL A 68 1.59 -2.08 -6.31
CA VAL A 68 0.59 -3.18 -6.28
C VAL A 68 -0.85 -2.66 -6.33
N PHE A 69 -1.04 -1.54 -6.99
CA PHE A 69 -2.31 -0.84 -7.08
C PHE A 69 -2.90 -0.93 -8.49
N ALA A 70 -4.16 -1.29 -8.61
CA ALA A 70 -4.92 -1.24 -9.84
C ALA A 70 -6.32 -0.67 -9.58
N TYR A 71 -6.86 0.07 -10.53
CA TYR A 71 -8.15 0.71 -10.40
C TYR A 71 -8.88 0.81 -11.74
N ASN A 72 -10.19 1.05 -11.67
CA ASN A 72 -11.00 1.27 -12.85
C ASN A 72 -10.71 2.67 -13.41
N ILE A 73 -10.20 2.72 -14.64
CA ILE A 73 -9.82 3.97 -15.32
C ILE A 73 -11.01 4.91 -15.53
N GLU A 74 -12.21 4.37 -15.74
CA GLU A 74 -13.40 5.20 -15.93
C GLU A 74 -13.72 6.02 -14.69
N TYR A 75 -13.49 5.47 -13.50
CA TYR A 75 -13.66 6.22 -12.25
C TYR A 75 -12.52 7.21 -12.05
N ALA A 76 -11.30 6.83 -12.42
CA ALA A 76 -10.13 7.65 -12.20
C ALA A 76 -10.04 8.87 -13.14
N ARG A 77 -10.71 8.85 -14.30
CA ARG A 77 -10.73 9.99 -15.23
C ARG A 77 -11.31 11.28 -14.62
N ASN A 78 -12.15 11.14 -13.63
CA ASN A 78 -12.79 12.27 -12.95
C ASN A 78 -12.09 12.65 -11.64
N GLU A 79 -10.97 12.00 -11.33
CA GLU A 79 -10.20 12.23 -10.13
C GLU A 79 -8.79 12.70 -10.49
N GLU A 80 -8.28 13.66 -9.73
CA GLU A 80 -6.94 14.16 -9.92
C GLU A 80 -5.96 13.49 -8.95
N TYR A 81 -4.79 13.11 -9.47
CA TYR A 81 -3.67 12.73 -8.62
C TYR A 81 -3.16 13.95 -7.84
N ARG A 82 -3.04 13.80 -6.55
CA ARG A 82 -2.46 14.83 -5.69
C ARG A 82 -0.96 14.92 -5.95
N VAL A 83 -0.54 15.96 -6.71
CA VAL A 83 0.87 16.26 -6.99
C VAL A 83 1.51 17.15 -5.93
N ASP A 84 0.71 17.66 -5.02
CA ASP A 84 1.12 18.52 -3.90
C ASP A 84 1.58 17.75 -2.66
N ILE A 85 1.55 16.42 -2.70
CA ILE A 85 2.00 15.55 -1.62
C ILE A 85 3.21 14.71 -2.05
N ILE A 86 4.19 14.58 -1.16
CA ILE A 86 5.42 13.82 -1.43
C ILE A 86 5.20 12.31 -1.28
N ARG A 87 4.29 11.91 -0.38
CA ARG A 87 4.02 10.49 -0.07
C ARG A 87 2.54 10.29 0.18
N GLY A 88 2.05 9.13 -0.25
CA GLY A 88 0.65 8.72 -0.02
C GLY A 88 -0.30 9.14 -1.14
N GLU A 89 0.23 9.52 -2.29
CA GLU A 89 -0.51 9.83 -3.52
C GLU A 89 -1.42 8.67 -3.94
N ASP A 90 -0.92 7.43 -3.84
CA ASP A 90 -1.70 6.22 -4.14
C ASP A 90 -2.87 6.04 -3.18
N GLY A 91 -2.63 6.28 -1.89
CA GLY A 91 -3.67 6.24 -0.87
C GLY A 91 -4.70 7.35 -1.04
N SER A 92 -4.27 8.55 -1.46
CA SER A 92 -5.18 9.66 -1.76
C SER A 92 -6.08 9.36 -2.95
N MET A 93 -5.51 8.77 -4.02
CA MET A 93 -6.27 8.29 -5.17
C MET A 93 -7.25 7.19 -4.77
N ALA A 94 -6.81 6.20 -3.99
CA ALA A 94 -7.69 5.16 -3.49
C ALA A 94 -8.84 5.72 -2.64
N LEU A 95 -8.58 6.75 -1.83
CA LEU A 95 -9.61 7.44 -1.05
C LEU A 95 -10.62 8.17 -1.97
N ALA A 96 -10.15 8.85 -3.00
CA ALA A 96 -11.01 9.50 -3.99
C ALA A 96 -11.90 8.49 -4.73
N LEU A 97 -11.34 7.33 -5.09
CA LEU A 97 -12.07 6.25 -5.77
C LEU A 97 -13.08 5.52 -4.86
N LYS A 98 -13.00 5.68 -3.55
CA LYS A 98 -13.90 5.02 -2.57
C LYS A 98 -15.37 5.39 -2.77
N LYS A 99 -15.66 6.56 -3.32
CA LYS A 99 -17.03 6.99 -3.64
C LYS A 99 -17.69 6.15 -4.75
N TYR A 100 -16.88 5.53 -5.62
CA TYR A 100 -17.36 4.69 -6.72
C TYR A 100 -17.45 3.21 -6.35
N GLY A 101 -16.86 2.79 -5.22
CA GLY A 101 -16.88 1.39 -4.80
C GLY A 101 -15.88 1.08 -3.69
N LYS A 102 -15.78 -0.20 -3.37
CA LYS A 102 -14.89 -0.69 -2.31
C LYS A 102 -13.44 -0.71 -2.79
N ILE A 103 -12.54 -0.42 -1.87
CA ILE A 103 -11.12 -0.73 -2.01
C ILE A 103 -10.95 -2.19 -1.60
N ALA A 104 -10.62 -3.06 -2.54
CA ALA A 104 -10.42 -4.47 -2.28
C ALA A 104 -8.93 -4.77 -2.05
N PHE A 105 -8.64 -5.84 -1.31
CA PHE A 105 -7.28 -6.27 -1.05
C PHE A 105 -7.10 -7.76 -1.39
N VAL A 106 -6.01 -8.08 -2.10
CA VAL A 106 -5.68 -9.45 -2.51
C VAL A 106 -4.59 -10.01 -1.62
N TYR A 107 -4.97 -11.00 -0.79
CA TYR A 107 -4.03 -11.72 0.09
C TYR A 107 -3.44 -12.98 -0.55
N ASN A 108 -3.77 -13.26 -1.81
CA ASN A 108 -3.30 -14.45 -2.50
C ASN A 108 -1.79 -14.34 -2.78
N ARG A 109 -1.02 -15.32 -2.31
CA ARG A 109 0.43 -15.39 -2.54
C ARG A 109 0.82 -15.41 -4.02
N ARG A 110 -0.04 -15.92 -4.91
CA ARG A 110 0.19 -15.91 -6.36
C ARG A 110 0.08 -14.52 -7.01
N ALA A 111 -0.48 -13.54 -6.28
CA ALA A 111 -0.53 -12.15 -6.68
C ALA A 111 0.39 -11.27 -5.81
N ARG A 112 1.43 -11.84 -5.19
CA ARG A 112 2.42 -11.10 -4.43
C ARG A 112 3.53 -10.63 -5.38
N ALA A 113 3.60 -9.35 -5.64
CA ALA A 113 4.70 -8.75 -6.39
C ALA A 113 6.01 -8.85 -5.62
N ILE A 114 7.15 -8.86 -6.31
CA ILE A 114 8.48 -8.90 -5.70
C ILE A 114 9.26 -7.67 -6.15
N THR A 115 9.78 -6.91 -5.21
CA THR A 115 10.50 -5.66 -5.48
C THR A 115 11.86 -5.62 -4.77
N GLY A 116 12.75 -4.75 -5.24
CA GLY A 116 13.99 -4.43 -4.56
C GLY A 116 13.75 -3.48 -3.37
N TYR A 117 14.80 -3.23 -2.61
CA TYR A 117 14.71 -2.36 -1.43
C TYR A 117 14.61 -0.88 -1.77
N GLY A 118 15.03 -0.48 -2.97
CA GLY A 118 15.02 0.92 -3.42
C GLY A 118 15.73 1.84 -2.43
N THR A 119 15.02 2.84 -1.93
CA THR A 119 15.53 3.80 -0.92
C THR A 119 15.75 3.18 0.48
N LEU A 120 15.45 1.89 0.66
CA LEU A 120 15.67 1.17 1.92
C LEU A 120 16.99 0.38 1.93
N SER A 121 17.78 0.45 0.86
CA SER A 121 19.02 -0.34 0.71
C SER A 121 20.04 -0.08 1.81
N ASP A 122 20.05 1.11 2.37
CA ASP A 122 21.07 1.57 3.33
C ASP A 122 20.58 1.55 4.79
N GLU A 123 19.30 1.29 5.02
CA GLU A 123 18.72 1.21 6.37
C GLU A 123 18.35 -0.24 6.73
N SER A 124 18.52 -0.60 8.01
CA SER A 124 17.94 -1.84 8.52
C SER A 124 16.43 -1.86 8.27
N LEU A 125 15.91 -2.99 7.76
CA LEU A 125 14.47 -3.18 7.55
C LEU A 125 13.66 -2.89 8.81
N TRP A 126 14.20 -3.27 9.97
CA TRP A 126 13.57 -3.04 11.26
C TRP A 126 13.56 -1.58 11.68
N ASP A 127 14.65 -0.85 11.43
CA ASP A 127 14.70 0.60 11.73
C ASP A 127 13.73 1.36 10.84
N SER A 128 13.68 1.03 9.55
CA SER A 128 12.69 1.58 8.62
C SER A 128 11.25 1.22 9.01
N PHE A 129 11.02 0.01 9.49
CA PHE A 129 9.71 -0.43 9.98
C PHE A 129 9.33 0.30 11.27
N LEU A 130 10.24 0.41 12.23
CA LEU A 130 10.02 1.13 13.47
C LEU A 130 9.86 2.64 13.26
N LYS A 131 10.62 3.25 12.34
CA LYS A 131 10.38 4.63 11.90
C LYS A 131 8.96 4.80 11.34
N ARG A 132 8.55 3.89 10.45
CA ARG A 132 7.20 3.90 9.88
C ARG A 132 6.13 3.64 10.95
N LEU A 133 6.37 2.71 11.87
CA LEU A 133 5.49 2.50 13.02
C LEU A 133 5.45 3.73 13.94
N LYS A 134 6.56 4.45 14.17
CA LYS A 134 6.57 5.71 14.95
C LYS A 134 5.82 6.82 14.23
N ILE A 135 6.05 6.99 12.93
CA ILE A 135 5.31 7.95 12.09
C ILE A 135 3.83 7.56 12.02
N GLN A 136 3.54 6.27 11.92
CA GLN A 136 2.19 5.72 11.92
C GLN A 136 1.66 5.45 13.34
N GLY A 137 2.51 5.40 14.36
CA GLY A 137 2.12 5.29 15.76
C GLY A 137 1.46 6.57 16.30
N LYS A 138 1.87 7.72 15.78
CA LYS A 138 0.99 8.90 15.72
C LYS A 138 -0.26 8.61 14.87
N GLY A 139 -0.25 7.60 14.04
CA GLY A 139 -1.32 7.11 13.18
C GLY A 139 -2.11 5.91 13.73
N ILE A 140 -1.68 5.23 14.79
CA ILE A 140 -2.53 4.23 15.48
C ILE A 140 -3.74 4.94 16.10
N THR A 141 -3.54 6.11 16.67
CA THR A 141 -4.67 6.99 17.02
C THR A 141 -5.46 7.41 15.78
N ARG A 142 -4.83 7.59 14.61
CA ARG A 142 -5.49 7.89 13.34
C ARG A 142 -6.24 6.70 12.73
N ILE A 143 -5.86 5.46 13.01
CA ILE A 143 -6.62 4.25 12.61
C ILE A 143 -7.99 4.26 13.28
N PHE A 144 -8.08 4.79 14.49
CA PHE A 144 -9.33 4.88 15.26
C PHE A 144 -10.07 6.21 15.10
N HIS A 145 -9.42 7.27 14.64
CA HIS A 145 -10.05 8.55 14.34
C HIS A 145 -10.30 8.71 12.84
N LYS A 146 -11.56 8.94 12.51
CA LYS A 146 -12.09 9.14 11.14
C LYS A 146 -11.71 10.51 10.56
N THR A 147 -10.49 10.97 10.75
CA THR A 147 -10.05 12.27 10.23
C THR A 147 -9.46 12.10 8.83
N ASN A 148 -9.98 12.86 7.88
CA ASN A 148 -9.62 12.88 6.46
C ASN A 148 -8.23 13.50 6.19
N HIS A 149 -7.18 13.09 6.86
CA HIS A 149 -5.88 13.75 6.79
C HIS A 149 -4.84 12.98 5.99
N TYR A 150 -5.00 12.98 4.67
CA TYR A 150 -3.86 12.98 3.75
C TYR A 150 -3.36 14.43 3.50
N THR A 151 -4.07 15.43 4.07
CA THR A 151 -3.92 16.83 3.68
C THR A 151 -3.02 17.65 4.59
N ASP A 152 -2.77 17.25 5.84
CA ASP A 152 -2.37 18.25 6.82
C ASP A 152 -1.13 17.90 7.64
N SER A 153 -0.27 17.03 7.20
CA SER A 153 1.08 17.02 7.73
C SER A 153 1.96 17.87 6.82
N GLU A 154 2.49 18.97 7.34
CA GLU A 154 3.49 19.81 6.67
C GLU A 154 4.66 19.00 6.11
N ASP A 155 4.90 17.79 6.66
CA ASP A 155 5.91 16.83 6.22
C ASP A 155 5.57 16.11 4.89
N ASN A 156 4.34 16.23 4.39
CA ASN A 156 3.86 15.56 3.17
C ASN A 156 3.65 16.52 1.99
N LEU A 157 3.78 17.82 2.20
CA LEU A 157 3.64 18.80 1.13
C LEU A 157 4.94 18.92 0.33
N VAL A 158 4.82 19.10 -0.97
CA VAL A 158 5.94 19.50 -1.84
C VAL A 158 6.30 20.92 -1.46
N LYS A 159 7.55 21.12 -1.02
CA LYS A 159 8.10 22.48 -0.80
C LYS A 159 8.46 23.12 -2.11
#